data_d7b56a2dce62efd4e694dec0c969bd98
#
_entry.id   d7b56a2dce62efd4e694dec0c969bd98
#
_cell.length_a   1.000
_cell.length_b   1.000
_cell.length_c   1.000
_cell.angle_alpha   90.00
_cell.angle_beta   90.00
_cell.angle_gamma   90.00
#
_symmetry.space_group_name_H-M   'P 1'
#
loop_
_entity.id
_entity.type
_entity.pdbx_description
1 polymer ?
#
loop_
_entity_poly.entity_id
_entity_poly.type
_entity_poly.pdbx_seq_one_letter_code
_entity_poly.pdbx_strand_id
1 'polypeptide(L)'
;MIVDVAGAAAALQAADDILILTHRRPDGDTAGCAGALCRGLQQIGKRAYILENPEITRRYAPLIVPYYPPEDFVPAYVVSTDIAEEKLFPDTAEPYKGKVDLVIDHHGSNDGFGKKNLIRPDAGGCAEVLYDVLTALGVKFTADIAECIYIGVSTDTGCFKFSNTTAHSHAVAAACLTAGIDGGEINRVLFETKSRPRFEMERIVFDTMEFHENGAIAVAVLWRRDIDHAGADMDDLDSIASLTRQIEGVQIGITLTEKPDGTVRVSVRTTKEMDAAAICKKVGGGGHVRAAGASFTCGMAEAKTAMLKAAEEQFHAAK
;
A
#
# COMPACT_ATOMS: atom_id res chain seq x y z
N MET A 1 14.88 -13.36 -14.92
CA MET A 1 15.77 -12.52 -15.77
C MET A 1 15.43 -11.05 -15.49
N ILE A 2 16.41 -10.20 -15.22
CA ILE A 2 16.19 -8.74 -15.12
C ILE A 2 16.06 -8.15 -16.51
N VAL A 3 15.11 -7.25 -16.68
CA VAL A 3 14.86 -6.49 -17.91
C VAL A 3 14.76 -4.99 -17.59
N ASP A 4 14.97 -4.15 -18.59
CA ASP A 4 14.70 -2.72 -18.52
C ASP A 4 13.28 -2.38 -19.02
N VAL A 5 12.94 -1.11 -19.04
CA VAL A 5 11.65 -0.60 -19.53
C VAL A 5 11.35 -1.06 -20.95
N ALA A 6 12.35 -1.00 -21.84
CA ALA A 6 12.19 -1.42 -23.23
C ALA A 6 11.96 -2.94 -23.34
N GLY A 7 12.65 -3.73 -22.51
CA GLY A 7 12.47 -5.19 -22.44
C GLY A 7 11.12 -5.59 -21.89
N ALA A 8 10.58 -4.88 -20.89
CA ALA A 8 9.24 -5.09 -20.37
C ALA A 8 8.17 -4.70 -21.41
N ALA A 9 8.31 -3.55 -22.05
CA ALA A 9 7.41 -3.12 -23.12
C ALA A 9 7.40 -4.11 -24.30
N ALA A 10 8.57 -4.59 -24.75
CA ALA A 10 8.66 -5.60 -25.80
C ALA A 10 7.99 -6.92 -25.40
N ALA A 11 8.10 -7.34 -24.12
CA ALA A 11 7.44 -8.53 -23.61
C ALA A 11 5.91 -8.39 -23.64
N LEU A 12 5.37 -7.25 -23.20
CA LEU A 12 3.94 -6.94 -23.24
C LEU A 12 3.43 -6.80 -24.67
N GLN A 13 4.21 -6.18 -25.57
CA GLN A 13 3.87 -6.06 -26.99
C GLN A 13 3.71 -7.45 -27.66
N ALA A 14 4.54 -8.42 -27.29
CA ALA A 14 4.49 -9.80 -27.82
C ALA A 14 3.40 -10.67 -27.17
N ALA A 15 2.91 -10.29 -25.99
CA ALA A 15 1.92 -11.06 -25.24
C ALA A 15 0.49 -10.73 -25.67
N ASP A 16 -0.42 -11.66 -25.37
CA ASP A 16 -1.87 -11.48 -25.40
C ASP A 16 -2.52 -12.34 -24.32
N ASP A 17 -3.84 -12.23 -24.12
CA ASP A 17 -4.57 -12.91 -23.04
C ASP A 17 -3.88 -12.68 -21.67
N ILE A 18 -3.69 -11.42 -21.34
CA ILE A 18 -2.88 -10.97 -20.22
C ILE A 18 -3.72 -10.87 -18.95
N LEU A 19 -3.26 -11.52 -17.87
CA LEU A 19 -3.84 -11.39 -16.54
C LEU A 19 -2.90 -10.57 -15.64
N ILE A 20 -3.43 -9.52 -15.02
CA ILE A 20 -2.70 -8.59 -14.16
C ILE A 20 -3.03 -8.92 -12.71
N LEU A 21 -2.01 -9.11 -11.88
CA LEU A 21 -2.13 -9.40 -10.46
C LEU A 21 -1.88 -8.14 -9.65
N THR A 22 -2.67 -7.97 -8.58
CA THR A 22 -2.46 -6.99 -7.51
C THR A 22 -2.07 -7.68 -6.22
N HIS A 23 -1.41 -7.01 -5.27
CA HIS A 23 -1.12 -7.61 -3.97
C HIS A 23 -2.40 -7.70 -3.10
N ARG A 24 -2.36 -8.54 -2.05
CA ARG A 24 -3.45 -8.58 -1.06
C ARG A 24 -3.60 -7.20 -0.42
N ARG A 25 -4.87 -6.80 -0.15
CA ARG A 25 -5.23 -5.45 0.32
C ARG A 25 -4.66 -4.35 -0.58
N PRO A 26 -5.11 -4.29 -1.84
CA PRO A 26 -4.60 -3.34 -2.79
C PRO A 26 -4.69 -1.91 -2.29
N ASP A 27 -3.58 -1.20 -2.34
CA ASP A 27 -3.51 0.24 -2.12
C ASP A 27 -3.63 1.02 -3.44
N GLY A 28 -3.35 2.32 -3.39
CA GLY A 28 -3.48 3.17 -4.57
C GLY A 28 -2.45 2.90 -5.65
N ASP A 29 -1.24 2.44 -5.28
CA ASP A 29 -0.19 2.19 -6.28
C ASP A 29 -0.47 0.89 -7.04
N THR A 30 -0.70 -0.24 -6.35
CA THR A 30 -1.01 -1.49 -7.07
C THR A 30 -2.32 -1.43 -7.85
N ALA A 31 -3.37 -0.78 -7.31
CA ALA A 31 -4.65 -0.62 -8.02
C ALA A 31 -4.53 0.33 -9.22
N GLY A 32 -3.81 1.44 -9.06
CA GLY A 32 -3.50 2.38 -10.13
C GLY A 32 -2.66 1.73 -11.22
N CYS A 33 -1.62 0.99 -10.85
CA CYS A 33 -0.80 0.23 -11.79
C CYS A 33 -1.62 -0.78 -12.59
N ALA A 34 -2.39 -1.63 -11.92
CA ALA A 34 -3.22 -2.64 -12.60
C ALA A 34 -4.25 -1.97 -13.53
N GLY A 35 -4.92 -0.91 -13.05
CA GLY A 35 -5.89 -0.16 -13.82
C GLY A 35 -5.30 0.51 -15.06
N ALA A 36 -4.15 1.17 -14.93
CA ALA A 36 -3.46 1.82 -16.05
C ALA A 36 -2.93 0.81 -17.06
N LEU A 37 -2.30 -0.27 -16.60
CA LEU A 37 -1.76 -1.31 -17.46
C LEU A 37 -2.87 -2.00 -18.27
N CYS A 38 -3.97 -2.36 -17.63
CA CYS A 38 -5.09 -3.01 -18.30
C CYS A 38 -5.68 -2.11 -19.40
N ARG A 39 -5.98 -0.84 -19.08
CA ARG A 39 -6.52 0.12 -20.05
C ARG A 39 -5.53 0.39 -21.19
N GLY A 40 -4.25 0.57 -20.86
CA GLY A 40 -3.21 0.81 -21.86
C GLY A 40 -3.05 -0.37 -22.82
N LEU A 41 -3.06 -1.61 -22.32
CA LEU A 41 -2.98 -2.81 -23.14
C LEU A 41 -4.23 -2.96 -24.03
N GLN A 42 -5.42 -2.73 -23.49
CA GLN A 42 -6.67 -2.77 -24.27
C GLN A 42 -6.68 -1.69 -25.37
N GLN A 43 -6.14 -0.48 -25.09
CA GLN A 43 -6.02 0.58 -26.09
C GLN A 43 -5.18 0.18 -27.30
N ILE A 44 -4.13 -0.63 -27.09
CA ILE A 44 -3.27 -1.14 -28.18
C ILE A 44 -3.75 -2.48 -28.74
N GLY A 45 -4.99 -2.87 -28.43
CA GLY A 45 -5.68 -4.03 -29.03
C GLY A 45 -5.37 -5.38 -28.37
N LYS A 46 -4.83 -5.40 -27.12
CA LYS A 46 -4.58 -6.63 -26.38
C LYS A 46 -5.79 -7.03 -25.55
N ARG A 47 -5.99 -8.33 -25.37
CA ARG A 47 -6.92 -8.85 -24.37
C ARG A 47 -6.22 -8.86 -23.01
N ALA A 48 -6.61 -7.95 -22.13
CA ALA A 48 -6.01 -7.80 -20.81
C ALA A 48 -7.11 -7.63 -19.76
N TYR A 49 -6.95 -8.30 -18.62
CA TYR A 49 -7.86 -8.25 -17.48
C TYR A 49 -7.09 -8.22 -16.17
N ILE A 50 -7.76 -7.82 -15.10
CA ILE A 50 -7.20 -7.77 -13.75
C ILE A 50 -7.80 -8.93 -12.95
N LEU A 51 -6.98 -9.73 -12.27
CA LEU A 51 -7.48 -10.83 -11.43
C LEU A 51 -8.36 -10.27 -10.32
N GLU A 52 -9.51 -10.91 -10.10
CA GLU A 52 -10.39 -10.56 -9.00
C GLU A 52 -9.64 -10.61 -7.67
N ASN A 53 -9.74 -9.50 -6.91
CA ASN A 53 -9.16 -9.39 -5.59
C ASN A 53 -10.25 -9.01 -4.58
N PRO A 54 -10.71 -9.95 -3.73
CA PRO A 54 -11.79 -9.69 -2.80
C PRO A 54 -11.41 -8.75 -1.65
N GLU A 55 -10.11 -8.46 -1.48
CA GLU A 55 -9.62 -7.54 -0.46
C GLU A 55 -9.51 -6.08 -0.98
N ILE A 56 -9.98 -5.81 -2.21
CA ILE A 56 -10.00 -4.44 -2.75
C ILE A 56 -10.92 -3.55 -1.92
N THR A 57 -10.45 -2.36 -1.60
CA THR A 57 -11.23 -1.40 -0.86
C THR A 57 -12.21 -0.65 -1.76
N ARG A 58 -13.31 -0.14 -1.17
CA ARG A 58 -14.31 0.66 -1.91
C ARG A 58 -13.68 1.87 -2.61
N ARG A 59 -12.59 2.41 -2.06
CA ARG A 59 -11.88 3.57 -2.59
C ARG A 59 -11.25 3.28 -3.93
N TYR A 60 -10.63 2.12 -4.09
CA TYR A 60 -9.88 1.73 -5.29
C TYR A 60 -10.62 0.76 -6.21
N ALA A 61 -11.74 0.21 -5.75
CA ALA A 61 -12.57 -0.70 -6.55
C ALA A 61 -12.93 -0.15 -7.95
N PRO A 62 -13.24 1.15 -8.14
CA PRO A 62 -13.53 1.70 -9.47
C PRO A 62 -12.38 1.59 -10.47
N LEU A 63 -11.13 1.47 -9.99
CA LEU A 63 -9.97 1.36 -10.86
C LEU A 63 -9.81 -0.03 -11.49
N ILE A 64 -10.25 -1.09 -10.79
CA ILE A 64 -9.96 -2.48 -11.19
C ILE A 64 -11.20 -3.36 -11.40
N VAL A 65 -12.26 -3.21 -10.59
CA VAL A 65 -13.45 -4.09 -10.69
C VAL A 65 -14.07 -4.15 -12.08
N PRO A 66 -14.20 -3.04 -12.83
CA PRO A 66 -14.75 -3.08 -14.19
C PRO A 66 -13.92 -3.88 -15.20
N TYR A 67 -12.71 -4.29 -14.81
CA TYR A 67 -11.73 -4.98 -15.66
C TYR A 67 -11.46 -6.42 -15.21
N TYR A 68 -12.32 -6.98 -14.36
CA TYR A 68 -12.24 -8.39 -14.00
C TYR A 68 -12.53 -9.27 -15.23
N PRO A 69 -11.89 -10.44 -15.33
CA PRO A 69 -12.04 -11.29 -16.50
C PRO A 69 -13.45 -11.91 -16.57
N PRO A 70 -13.98 -12.19 -17.77
CA PRO A 70 -15.14 -13.05 -17.92
C PRO A 70 -14.82 -14.50 -17.50
N GLU A 71 -15.85 -15.30 -17.19
CA GLU A 71 -15.70 -16.65 -16.65
C GLU A 71 -14.91 -17.61 -17.58
N ASP A 72 -14.97 -17.40 -18.90
CA ASP A 72 -14.29 -18.21 -19.89
C ASP A 72 -12.87 -17.75 -20.23
N PHE A 73 -12.38 -16.71 -19.55
CA PHE A 73 -11.04 -16.20 -19.82
C PHE A 73 -9.95 -17.12 -19.27
N VAL A 74 -9.04 -17.52 -20.15
CA VAL A 74 -7.86 -18.32 -19.81
C VAL A 74 -6.62 -17.49 -20.12
N PRO A 75 -5.84 -17.09 -19.10
CA PRO A 75 -4.66 -16.26 -19.31
C PRO A 75 -3.53 -17.07 -19.98
N ALA A 76 -2.91 -16.46 -21.00
CA ALA A 76 -1.68 -16.96 -21.62
C ALA A 76 -0.43 -16.28 -21.07
N TYR A 77 -0.58 -15.11 -20.43
CA TYR A 77 0.51 -14.32 -19.89
C TYR A 77 0.10 -13.67 -18.56
N VAL A 78 0.93 -13.82 -17.53
CA VAL A 78 0.63 -13.30 -16.18
C VAL A 78 1.61 -12.20 -15.81
N VAL A 79 1.08 -11.02 -15.44
CA VAL A 79 1.86 -9.87 -15.03
C VAL A 79 1.55 -9.53 -13.56
N SER A 80 2.58 -9.32 -12.77
CA SER A 80 2.49 -8.81 -11.39
C SER A 80 2.89 -7.33 -11.38
N THR A 81 2.08 -6.47 -10.74
CA THR A 81 2.38 -5.05 -10.56
C THR A 81 2.42 -4.70 -9.09
N ASP A 82 3.51 -4.05 -8.66
CA ASP A 82 3.68 -3.55 -7.30
C ASP A 82 3.55 -4.66 -6.22
N ILE A 83 4.17 -5.79 -6.45
CA ILE A 83 4.20 -6.91 -5.52
C ILE A 83 5.65 -7.30 -5.23
N ALA A 84 6.09 -7.10 -3.99
CA ALA A 84 7.46 -7.37 -3.59
C ALA A 84 7.81 -8.87 -3.52
N GLU A 85 6.86 -9.72 -3.17
CA GLU A 85 7.05 -11.17 -3.05
C GLU A 85 5.72 -11.94 -3.17
N GLU A 86 5.77 -13.19 -3.61
CA GLU A 86 4.56 -14.02 -3.82
C GLU A 86 3.73 -14.28 -2.56
N LYS A 87 4.28 -14.08 -1.36
CA LYS A 87 3.52 -14.14 -0.09
C LYS A 87 2.46 -13.03 0.03
N LEU A 88 2.62 -11.96 -0.75
CA LEU A 88 1.67 -10.84 -0.80
C LEU A 88 0.54 -11.08 -1.80
N PHE A 89 0.51 -12.22 -2.47
CA PHE A 89 -0.60 -12.58 -3.35
C PHE A 89 -1.90 -12.73 -2.54
N PRO A 90 -3.04 -12.26 -3.05
CA PRO A 90 -4.36 -12.63 -2.53
C PRO A 90 -4.62 -14.12 -2.76
N ASP A 91 -5.55 -14.70 -2.03
CA ASP A 91 -5.86 -16.14 -2.15
C ASP A 91 -6.28 -16.53 -3.58
N THR A 92 -6.93 -15.62 -4.31
CA THR A 92 -7.28 -15.80 -5.73
C THR A 92 -6.07 -15.95 -6.65
N ALA A 93 -4.92 -15.40 -6.27
CA ALA A 93 -3.66 -15.48 -7.03
C ALA A 93 -2.80 -16.71 -6.71
N GLU A 94 -3.16 -17.53 -5.71
CA GLU A 94 -2.44 -18.77 -5.37
C GLU A 94 -2.14 -19.69 -6.60
N PRO A 95 -3.07 -19.89 -7.58
CA PRO A 95 -2.81 -20.70 -8.75
C PRO A 95 -1.68 -20.16 -9.65
N TYR A 96 -1.29 -18.91 -9.49
CA TYR A 96 -0.28 -18.23 -10.32
C TYR A 96 1.10 -18.15 -9.68
N LYS A 97 1.29 -18.64 -8.45
CA LYS A 97 2.61 -18.77 -7.82
C LYS A 97 3.56 -19.60 -8.68
N GLY A 98 4.77 -19.09 -8.88
CA GLY A 98 5.78 -19.68 -9.78
C GLY A 98 5.45 -19.60 -11.27
N LYS A 99 4.39 -18.89 -11.67
CA LYS A 99 3.92 -18.79 -13.06
C LYS A 99 3.92 -17.38 -13.62
N VAL A 100 4.38 -16.40 -12.86
CA VAL A 100 4.43 -14.99 -13.30
C VAL A 100 5.45 -14.83 -14.42
N ASP A 101 4.99 -14.28 -15.55
CA ASP A 101 5.83 -14.06 -16.74
C ASP A 101 6.61 -12.74 -16.65
N LEU A 102 5.97 -11.70 -16.11
CA LEU A 102 6.58 -10.38 -15.93
C LEU A 102 6.21 -9.78 -14.57
N VAL A 103 7.23 -9.34 -13.84
CA VAL A 103 7.08 -8.50 -12.63
C VAL A 103 7.45 -7.07 -13.02
N ILE A 104 6.60 -6.10 -12.66
CA ILE A 104 6.88 -4.66 -12.70
C ILE A 104 6.74 -4.15 -11.27
N ASP A 105 7.84 -3.68 -10.68
CA ASP A 105 7.87 -3.33 -9.26
C ASP A 105 8.92 -2.25 -8.95
N HIS A 106 8.79 -1.62 -7.78
CA HIS A 106 9.75 -0.66 -7.26
C HIS A 106 10.32 -1.05 -5.88
N HIS A 107 9.88 -2.15 -5.29
CA HIS A 107 10.38 -2.58 -3.99
C HIS A 107 11.83 -3.09 -4.05
N GLY A 108 12.73 -2.48 -3.29
CA GLY A 108 14.13 -2.92 -3.20
C GLY A 108 14.33 -4.29 -2.53
N SER A 109 13.27 -4.84 -1.90
CA SER A 109 13.26 -6.18 -1.32
C SER A 109 12.80 -7.26 -2.30
N ASN A 110 12.37 -6.89 -3.51
CA ASN A 110 11.92 -7.85 -4.52
C ASN A 110 13.13 -8.62 -5.08
N ASP A 111 13.11 -9.93 -4.96
CA ASP A 111 14.18 -10.85 -5.41
C ASP A 111 13.99 -11.37 -6.84
N GLY A 112 12.93 -10.94 -7.52
CA GLY A 112 12.68 -11.26 -8.93
C GLY A 112 12.02 -12.61 -9.16
N PHE A 113 10.84 -12.83 -8.60
CA PHE A 113 10.08 -14.10 -8.67
C PHE A 113 9.46 -14.40 -10.06
N GLY A 114 9.40 -13.45 -10.98
CA GLY A 114 8.89 -13.66 -12.34
C GLY A 114 9.96 -14.16 -13.32
N LYS A 115 9.52 -14.69 -14.47
CA LYS A 115 10.43 -15.06 -15.57
C LYS A 115 11.24 -13.85 -16.06
N LYS A 116 10.56 -12.68 -16.17
CA LYS A 116 11.16 -11.38 -16.43
C LYS A 116 10.82 -10.44 -15.28
N ASN A 117 11.74 -9.55 -14.90
CA ASN A 117 11.59 -8.67 -13.74
C ASN A 117 12.13 -7.28 -14.07
N LEU A 118 11.25 -6.29 -14.08
CA LEU A 118 11.57 -4.88 -14.10
C LEU A 118 11.39 -4.34 -12.70
N ILE A 119 12.48 -4.11 -11.99
CA ILE A 119 12.48 -3.62 -10.60
C ILE A 119 13.26 -2.32 -10.53
N ARG A 120 12.65 -1.25 -10.05
CA ARG A 120 13.21 0.11 -9.98
C ARG A 120 13.15 0.67 -8.56
N PRO A 121 14.08 0.30 -7.66
CA PRO A 121 14.06 0.73 -6.26
C PRO A 121 14.26 2.23 -6.03
N ASP A 122 14.66 2.95 -7.07
CA ASP A 122 14.84 4.40 -7.09
C ASP A 122 13.56 5.17 -7.45
N ALA A 123 12.50 4.47 -7.89
CA ALA A 123 11.21 5.08 -8.22
C ALA A 123 10.40 5.41 -6.96
N GLY A 124 9.66 6.51 -7.00
CA GLY A 124 8.77 6.94 -5.93
C GLY A 124 7.54 6.05 -5.73
N GLY A 125 7.20 5.25 -6.74
CA GLY A 125 6.13 4.24 -6.75
C GLY A 125 6.23 3.39 -8.01
N CYS A 126 5.56 2.23 -8.02
CA CYS A 126 5.48 1.36 -9.19
C CYS A 126 4.79 2.06 -10.38
N ALA A 127 3.84 2.97 -10.11
CA ALA A 127 3.16 3.74 -11.14
C ALA A 127 4.10 4.63 -11.97
N GLU A 128 5.23 5.11 -11.42
CA GLU A 128 6.26 5.80 -12.21
C GLU A 128 6.91 4.84 -13.22
N VAL A 129 7.25 3.63 -12.78
CA VAL A 129 7.85 2.60 -13.63
C VAL A 129 6.88 2.20 -14.73
N LEU A 130 5.61 2.07 -14.38
CA LEU A 130 4.57 1.71 -15.32
C LEU A 130 4.29 2.83 -16.35
N TYR A 131 4.35 4.10 -15.92
CA TYR A 131 4.26 5.23 -16.84
C TYR A 131 5.32 5.13 -17.94
N ASP A 132 6.57 4.81 -17.58
CA ASP A 132 7.67 4.63 -18.54
C ASP A 132 7.40 3.44 -19.48
N VAL A 133 6.90 2.32 -18.97
CA VAL A 133 6.54 1.13 -19.77
C VAL A 133 5.42 1.44 -20.76
N LEU A 134 4.35 2.10 -20.32
CA LEU A 134 3.22 2.48 -21.18
C LEU A 134 3.65 3.50 -22.24
N THR A 135 4.56 4.42 -21.90
CA THR A 135 5.17 5.36 -22.86
C THR A 135 5.97 4.59 -23.93
N ALA A 136 6.79 3.62 -23.53
CA ALA A 136 7.57 2.79 -24.44
C ALA A 136 6.70 1.91 -25.35
N LEU A 137 5.49 1.50 -24.87
CA LEU A 137 4.47 0.81 -25.67
C LEU A 137 3.74 1.72 -26.68
N GLY A 138 3.96 3.04 -26.61
CA GLY A 138 3.23 4.00 -27.44
C GLY A 138 1.78 4.22 -27.04
N VAL A 139 1.42 3.89 -25.80
CA VAL A 139 0.07 4.13 -25.24
C VAL A 139 -0.19 5.62 -25.17
N LYS A 140 -1.35 6.06 -25.65
CA LYS A 140 -1.81 7.44 -25.48
C LYS A 140 -2.43 7.61 -24.09
N PHE A 141 -1.87 8.47 -23.27
CA PHE A 141 -2.42 8.77 -21.94
C PHE A 141 -3.73 9.53 -22.08
N THR A 142 -4.85 8.79 -21.99
CA THR A 142 -6.19 9.33 -21.82
C THR A 142 -6.41 9.70 -20.35
N ALA A 143 -7.43 10.50 -20.04
CA ALA A 143 -7.67 10.93 -18.66
C ALA A 143 -7.85 9.76 -17.68
N ASP A 144 -8.50 8.68 -18.09
CA ASP A 144 -8.73 7.48 -17.28
C ASP A 144 -7.44 6.66 -17.01
N ILE A 145 -6.52 6.57 -17.97
CA ILE A 145 -5.19 5.97 -17.77
C ILE A 145 -4.33 6.88 -16.88
N ALA A 146 -4.35 8.18 -17.15
CA ALA A 146 -3.58 9.17 -16.40
C ALA A 146 -4.05 9.28 -14.94
N GLU A 147 -5.35 9.17 -14.69
CA GLU A 147 -5.92 9.13 -13.33
C GLU A 147 -5.37 7.94 -12.54
N CYS A 148 -5.33 6.75 -13.13
CA CYS A 148 -4.77 5.56 -12.49
C CYS A 148 -3.29 5.76 -12.12
N ILE A 149 -2.47 6.28 -13.04
CA ILE A 149 -1.05 6.58 -12.79
C ILE A 149 -0.90 7.64 -11.70
N TYR A 150 -1.68 8.72 -11.76
CA TYR A 150 -1.62 9.80 -10.77
C TYR A 150 -1.98 9.32 -9.37
N ILE A 151 -3.02 8.48 -9.26
CA ILE A 151 -3.43 7.86 -7.98
C ILE A 151 -2.26 7.04 -7.44
N GLY A 152 -1.62 6.17 -8.24
CA GLY A 152 -0.49 5.38 -7.80
C GLY A 152 0.66 6.25 -7.29
N VAL A 153 1.17 7.17 -8.11
CA VAL A 153 2.28 8.04 -7.73
C VAL A 153 1.94 8.88 -6.49
N SER A 154 0.74 9.47 -6.43
CA SER A 154 0.37 10.35 -5.32
C SER A 154 0.18 9.60 -4.00
N THR A 155 -0.34 8.37 -4.03
CA THR A 155 -0.55 7.58 -2.82
C THR A 155 0.77 7.09 -2.25
N ASP A 156 1.67 6.56 -3.07
CA ASP A 156 2.94 6.01 -2.61
C ASP A 156 3.93 7.09 -2.15
N THR A 157 3.86 8.28 -2.74
CA THR A 157 4.63 9.47 -2.30
C THR A 157 3.96 10.27 -1.18
N GLY A 158 2.79 9.81 -0.67
CA GLY A 158 2.02 10.53 0.35
C GLY A 158 1.64 11.94 -0.09
N CYS A 159 1.13 12.09 -1.30
CA CYS A 159 0.87 13.36 -1.96
C CYS A 159 2.16 14.21 -2.09
N PHE A 160 3.22 13.58 -2.58
CA PHE A 160 4.55 14.19 -2.84
C PHE A 160 5.26 14.72 -1.59
N LYS A 161 4.92 14.20 -0.39
CA LYS A 161 5.51 14.64 0.90
C LYS A 161 6.59 13.69 1.42
N PHE A 162 6.60 12.43 0.98
CA PHE A 162 7.52 11.43 1.49
C PHE A 162 8.90 11.54 0.82
N SER A 163 9.90 10.95 1.47
CA SER A 163 11.30 11.02 1.03
C SER A 163 11.62 10.21 -0.23
N ASN A 164 10.71 9.32 -0.67
CA ASN A 164 10.78 8.62 -1.96
C ASN A 164 10.32 9.48 -3.14
N THR A 165 9.74 10.66 -2.89
CA THR A 165 9.36 11.60 -3.97
C THR A 165 10.59 12.06 -4.74
N THR A 166 10.55 11.88 -6.06
CA THR A 166 11.66 12.23 -6.99
C THR A 166 11.25 13.35 -7.94
N ALA A 167 12.22 13.88 -8.70
CA ALA A 167 11.91 14.78 -9.81
C ALA A 167 11.06 14.08 -10.89
N HIS A 168 11.24 12.76 -11.05
CA HIS A 168 10.46 11.96 -11.99
C HIS A 168 9.01 11.81 -11.53
N SER A 169 8.76 11.63 -10.20
CA SER A 169 7.41 11.64 -9.63
C SER A 169 6.62 12.89 -10.05
N HIS A 170 7.26 14.07 -9.95
CA HIS A 170 6.65 15.33 -10.36
C HIS A 170 6.47 15.44 -11.88
N ALA A 171 7.41 14.92 -12.67
CA ALA A 171 7.30 14.92 -14.14
C ALA A 171 6.13 14.04 -14.61
N VAL A 172 5.97 12.85 -14.02
CA VAL A 172 4.84 11.94 -14.28
C VAL A 172 3.52 12.60 -13.88
N ALA A 173 3.46 13.21 -12.69
CA ALA A 173 2.27 13.94 -12.25
C ALA A 173 1.89 15.08 -13.21
N ALA A 174 2.87 15.86 -13.68
CA ALA A 174 2.65 16.93 -14.65
C ALA A 174 2.12 16.39 -15.99
N ALA A 175 2.62 15.25 -16.46
CA ALA A 175 2.11 14.57 -17.66
C ALA A 175 0.66 14.12 -17.48
N CYS A 176 0.33 13.56 -16.32
CA CYS A 176 -1.05 13.15 -16.00
C CYS A 176 -2.01 14.35 -15.97
N LEU A 177 -1.62 15.46 -15.35
CA LEU A 177 -2.41 16.70 -15.36
C LEU A 177 -2.60 17.24 -16.78
N THR A 178 -1.58 17.13 -17.63
CA THR A 178 -1.66 17.53 -19.04
C THR A 178 -2.64 16.65 -19.84
N ALA A 179 -2.83 15.40 -19.43
CA ALA A 179 -3.84 14.49 -20.01
C ALA A 179 -5.29 14.87 -19.63
N GLY A 180 -5.47 15.83 -18.72
CA GLY A 180 -6.77 16.43 -18.41
C GLY A 180 -7.47 15.87 -17.19
N ILE A 181 -6.75 15.24 -16.25
CA ILE A 181 -7.32 14.81 -14.96
C ILE A 181 -7.55 16.00 -14.03
N ASP A 182 -8.48 15.86 -13.12
CA ASP A 182 -8.64 16.78 -11.98
C ASP A 182 -7.82 16.29 -10.78
N GLY A 183 -6.51 16.60 -10.79
CA GLY A 183 -5.60 16.22 -9.71
C GLY A 183 -5.97 16.84 -8.36
N GLY A 184 -6.63 18.00 -8.36
CA GLY A 184 -7.14 18.63 -7.14
C GLY A 184 -8.25 17.81 -6.50
N GLU A 185 -9.22 17.38 -7.28
CA GLU A 185 -10.33 16.53 -6.78
C GLU A 185 -9.80 15.13 -6.35
N ILE A 186 -8.90 14.53 -7.14
CA ILE A 186 -8.26 13.26 -6.76
C ILE A 186 -7.58 13.39 -5.39
N ASN A 187 -6.76 14.41 -5.20
CA ASN A 187 -6.06 14.62 -3.92
C ASN A 187 -7.03 14.92 -2.77
N ARG A 188 -8.07 15.71 -3.02
CA ARG A 188 -9.12 15.98 -2.01
C ARG A 188 -9.80 14.68 -1.55
N VAL A 189 -10.15 13.80 -2.49
CA VAL A 189 -10.81 12.52 -2.18
C VAL A 189 -9.85 11.58 -1.44
N LEU A 190 -8.60 11.49 -1.88
CA LEU A 190 -7.64 10.54 -1.31
C LEU A 190 -7.07 10.96 0.05
N PHE A 191 -6.80 12.26 0.25
CA PHE A 191 -6.01 12.72 1.39
C PHE A 191 -6.76 13.65 2.35
N GLU A 192 -7.85 14.30 1.92
CA GLU A 192 -8.57 15.27 2.74
C GLU A 192 -9.99 14.81 3.11
N THR A 193 -10.55 13.85 2.35
CA THR A 193 -11.90 13.34 2.62
C THR A 193 -11.84 12.13 3.53
N LYS A 194 -12.63 12.18 4.61
CA LYS A 194 -12.78 11.09 5.57
C LYS A 194 -14.23 10.65 5.63
N SER A 195 -14.48 9.36 5.76
CA SER A 195 -15.80 8.87 6.13
C SER A 195 -16.16 9.27 7.57
N ARG A 196 -17.44 9.26 7.93
CA ARG A 196 -17.85 9.50 9.31
C ARG A 196 -17.31 8.43 10.27
N PRO A 197 -17.33 7.13 9.94
CA PRO A 197 -16.65 6.10 10.75
C PRO A 197 -15.17 6.37 10.93
N ARG A 198 -14.44 6.74 9.88
CA ARG A 198 -13.03 7.12 9.98
C ARG A 198 -12.80 8.28 10.92
N PHE A 199 -13.59 9.35 10.80
CA PHE A 199 -13.50 10.51 11.69
C PHE A 199 -13.72 10.12 13.15
N GLU A 200 -14.71 9.25 13.42
CA GLU A 200 -14.98 8.75 14.77
C GLU A 200 -13.82 7.91 15.31
N MET A 201 -13.20 7.07 14.48
CA MET A 201 -12.01 6.30 14.88
C MET A 201 -10.81 7.21 15.21
N GLU A 202 -10.58 8.25 14.44
CA GLU A 202 -9.53 9.23 14.74
C GLU A 202 -9.79 9.97 16.06
N ARG A 203 -11.05 10.36 16.32
CA ARG A 203 -11.46 10.97 17.58
C ARG A 203 -11.15 10.05 18.76
N ILE A 204 -11.48 8.74 18.65
CA ILE A 204 -11.20 7.76 19.68
C ILE A 204 -9.68 7.60 19.91
N VAL A 205 -8.88 7.57 18.84
CA VAL A 205 -7.42 7.55 18.96
C VAL A 205 -6.92 8.73 19.78
N PHE A 206 -7.38 9.95 19.49
CA PHE A 206 -6.94 11.13 20.22
C PHE A 206 -7.47 11.16 21.65
N ASP A 207 -8.71 10.74 21.89
CA ASP A 207 -9.32 10.70 23.23
C ASP A 207 -8.67 9.63 24.15
N THR A 208 -8.20 8.52 23.56
CA THR A 208 -7.55 7.43 24.32
C THR A 208 -6.03 7.55 24.39
N MET A 209 -5.45 8.58 23.78
CA MET A 209 -4.01 8.76 23.69
C MET A 209 -3.40 9.10 25.04
N GLU A 210 -2.46 8.30 25.47
CA GLU A 210 -1.66 8.51 26.68
C GLU A 210 -0.21 8.80 26.29
N PHE A 211 0.44 9.68 27.04
CA PHE A 211 1.82 10.07 26.80
C PHE A 211 2.74 9.59 27.93
N HIS A 212 3.87 9.01 27.56
CA HIS A 212 4.91 8.51 28.44
C HIS A 212 6.26 9.13 28.07
N GLU A 213 7.27 8.99 28.93
CA GLU A 213 8.64 9.51 28.72
C GLU A 213 8.68 10.99 28.31
N ASN A 214 7.97 11.83 29.09
CA ASN A 214 7.82 13.27 28.83
C ASN A 214 7.26 13.59 27.42
N GLY A 215 6.35 12.73 26.92
CA GLY A 215 5.70 12.93 25.63
C GLY A 215 6.40 12.25 24.44
N ALA A 216 7.52 11.58 24.66
CA ALA A 216 8.25 10.91 23.58
C ALA A 216 7.59 9.60 23.11
N ILE A 217 6.76 8.97 23.95
CA ILE A 217 6.01 7.76 23.62
C ILE A 217 4.52 8.09 23.71
N ALA A 218 3.75 7.82 22.65
CA ALA A 218 2.30 7.93 22.64
C ALA A 218 1.66 6.56 22.43
N VAL A 219 0.64 6.25 23.24
CA VAL A 219 -0.09 4.98 23.18
C VAL A 219 -1.58 5.26 23.04
N ALA A 220 -2.24 4.67 22.06
CA ALA A 220 -3.69 4.75 21.88
C ALA A 220 -4.31 3.36 21.77
N VAL A 221 -5.59 3.25 22.16
CA VAL A 221 -6.32 1.99 22.21
C VAL A 221 -7.62 2.10 21.40
N LEU A 222 -7.87 1.12 20.55
CA LEU A 222 -9.10 0.93 19.81
C LEU A 222 -9.76 -0.38 20.25
N TRP A 223 -10.86 -0.26 20.96
CA TRP A 223 -11.65 -1.41 21.38
C TRP A 223 -12.58 -1.89 20.25
N ARG A 224 -12.82 -3.18 20.16
CA ARG A 224 -13.72 -3.75 19.16
C ARG A 224 -15.12 -3.14 19.24
N ARG A 225 -15.65 -2.94 20.43
CA ARG A 225 -16.97 -2.31 20.66
C ARG A 225 -17.07 -0.90 20.06
N ASP A 226 -15.97 -0.13 20.05
CA ASP A 226 -15.95 1.23 19.54
C ASP A 226 -15.88 1.22 18.00
N ILE A 227 -15.13 0.28 17.43
CA ILE A 227 -15.08 0.03 15.98
C ILE A 227 -16.46 -0.38 15.47
N ASP A 228 -17.13 -1.32 16.15
CA ASP A 228 -18.47 -1.79 15.80
C ASP A 228 -19.52 -0.68 15.93
N HIS A 229 -19.45 0.11 17.00
CA HIS A 229 -20.37 1.23 17.23
C HIS A 229 -20.25 2.31 16.14
N ALA A 230 -19.04 2.61 15.70
CA ALA A 230 -18.80 3.55 14.61
C ALA A 230 -19.19 2.99 13.23
N GLY A 231 -19.37 1.67 13.12
CA GLY A 231 -19.57 1.00 11.84
C GLY A 231 -18.35 1.08 10.93
N ALA A 232 -17.15 1.13 11.55
CA ALA A 232 -15.89 1.27 10.80
C ALA A 232 -15.48 -0.07 10.18
N ASP A 233 -15.07 0.00 8.91
CA ASP A 233 -14.52 -1.13 8.16
C ASP A 233 -12.97 -1.07 8.07
N MET A 234 -12.38 -1.93 7.25
CA MET A 234 -10.93 -2.00 7.09
C MET A 234 -10.36 -0.73 6.45
N ASP A 235 -11.11 -0.08 5.55
CA ASP A 235 -10.71 1.19 4.92
C ASP A 235 -10.64 2.31 5.96
N ASP A 236 -11.60 2.33 6.88
CA ASP A 236 -11.69 3.34 7.92
C ASP A 236 -10.57 3.18 8.96
N LEU A 237 -9.99 1.99 9.08
CA LEU A 237 -8.88 1.71 9.98
C LEU A 237 -7.50 1.80 9.30
N ASP A 238 -7.47 2.01 7.99
CA ASP A 238 -6.20 2.13 7.29
C ASP A 238 -5.40 3.33 7.80
N SER A 239 -4.08 3.14 7.94
CA SER A 239 -3.13 4.17 8.39
C SER A 239 -3.44 4.84 9.74
N ILE A 240 -4.49 4.39 10.49
CA ILE A 240 -4.89 4.99 11.77
C ILE A 240 -3.77 4.93 12.82
N ALA A 241 -2.92 3.90 12.74
CA ALA A 241 -1.77 3.75 13.62
C ALA A 241 -0.72 4.86 13.47
N SER A 242 -0.76 5.62 12.37
CA SER A 242 0.17 6.73 12.14
C SER A 242 -0.18 7.98 12.96
N LEU A 243 -1.41 8.09 13.45
CA LEU A 243 -1.88 9.27 14.18
C LEU A 243 -1.11 9.50 15.48
N THR A 244 -0.76 8.42 16.20
CA THR A 244 -0.01 8.52 17.46
C THR A 244 1.37 9.17 17.28
N ARG A 245 1.99 9.04 16.09
CA ARG A 245 3.30 9.62 15.77
C ARG A 245 3.19 11.05 15.20
N GLN A 246 2.01 11.55 14.89
CA GLN A 246 1.82 12.89 14.30
C GLN A 246 1.90 14.04 15.32
N ILE A 247 2.00 13.70 16.61
CA ILE A 247 2.10 14.69 17.68
C ILE A 247 3.57 15.14 17.82
N GLU A 248 3.78 16.43 17.93
CA GLU A 248 5.12 17.01 18.11
C GLU A 248 5.83 16.43 19.34
N GLY A 249 7.09 16.03 19.19
CA GLY A 249 7.89 15.42 20.24
C GLY A 249 7.74 13.91 20.37
N VAL A 250 6.72 13.28 19.79
CA VAL A 250 6.53 11.83 19.83
C VAL A 250 7.55 11.15 18.90
N GLN A 251 8.33 10.24 19.48
CA GLN A 251 9.31 9.43 18.76
C GLN A 251 8.82 7.99 18.52
N ILE A 252 7.98 7.47 19.41
CA ILE A 252 7.37 6.15 19.34
C ILE A 252 5.86 6.26 19.49
N GLY A 253 5.12 5.94 18.43
CA GLY A 253 3.66 5.85 18.45
C GLY A 253 3.20 4.40 18.46
N ILE A 254 2.36 4.01 19.41
CA ILE A 254 1.82 2.66 19.59
C ILE A 254 0.29 2.72 19.49
N THR A 255 -0.29 1.91 18.64
CA THR A 255 -1.75 1.75 18.55
C THR A 255 -2.11 0.29 18.77
N LEU A 256 -2.94 0.02 19.77
CA LEU A 256 -3.48 -1.29 20.08
C LEU A 256 -4.91 -1.38 19.54
N THR A 257 -5.23 -2.44 18.82
CA THR A 257 -6.55 -2.66 18.23
C THR A 257 -7.06 -4.05 18.59
N GLU A 258 -8.21 -4.11 19.25
CA GLU A 258 -8.88 -5.37 19.55
C GLU A 258 -9.54 -5.94 18.28
N LYS A 259 -9.28 -7.23 18.02
CA LYS A 259 -9.83 -7.96 16.87
C LYS A 259 -11.11 -8.70 17.24
N PRO A 260 -11.95 -9.12 16.25
CA PRO A 260 -13.18 -9.88 16.53
C PRO A 260 -12.97 -11.18 17.30
N ASP A 261 -11.80 -11.81 17.18
CA ASP A 261 -11.42 -13.04 17.89
C ASP A 261 -10.86 -12.79 19.30
N GLY A 262 -10.89 -11.53 19.77
CA GLY A 262 -10.37 -11.13 21.07
C GLY A 262 -8.85 -10.96 21.13
N THR A 263 -8.12 -11.21 20.04
CA THR A 263 -6.69 -10.91 19.98
C THR A 263 -6.45 -9.40 19.89
N VAL A 264 -5.29 -8.95 20.35
CA VAL A 264 -4.89 -7.55 20.28
C VAL A 264 -3.78 -7.40 19.24
N ARG A 265 -4.08 -6.72 18.15
CA ARG A 265 -3.06 -6.29 17.17
C ARG A 265 -2.42 -5.00 17.65
N VAL A 266 -1.09 -4.97 17.62
CA VAL A 266 -0.33 -3.77 17.92
C VAL A 266 0.38 -3.28 16.66
N SER A 267 0.32 -1.98 16.45
CA SER A 267 1.07 -1.29 15.40
C SER A 267 1.98 -0.25 16.04
N VAL A 268 3.25 -0.29 15.66
CA VAL A 268 4.27 0.66 16.13
C VAL A 268 4.75 1.49 14.95
N ARG A 269 4.85 2.80 15.14
CA ARG A 269 5.41 3.77 14.21
C ARG A 269 6.48 4.58 14.90
N THR A 270 7.62 4.81 14.27
CA THR A 270 8.74 5.52 14.89
C THR A 270 9.30 6.64 14.03
N THR A 271 9.95 7.61 14.68
CA THR A 271 10.78 8.63 14.03
C THR A 271 12.18 8.07 13.73
N LYS A 272 13.06 8.92 13.14
CA LYS A 272 14.37 8.52 12.64
C LYS A 272 15.28 7.91 13.73
N GLU A 273 15.10 8.30 14.98
CA GLU A 273 15.94 7.91 16.11
C GLU A 273 15.59 6.52 16.68
N MET A 274 14.39 5.99 16.38
CA MET A 274 13.86 4.78 17.00
C MET A 274 13.64 3.66 15.99
N ASP A 275 13.67 2.40 16.45
CA ASP A 275 13.48 1.19 15.62
C ASP A 275 12.24 0.42 16.08
N ALA A 276 11.15 0.53 15.29
CA ALA A 276 9.90 -0.16 15.54
C ALA A 276 10.04 -1.68 15.46
N ALA A 277 10.88 -2.21 14.55
CA ALA A 277 11.10 -3.64 14.42
C ALA A 277 11.81 -4.22 15.65
N ALA A 278 12.79 -3.49 16.18
CA ALA A 278 13.50 -3.90 17.41
C ALA A 278 12.55 -3.91 18.62
N ILE A 279 11.63 -2.93 18.73
CA ILE A 279 10.60 -2.91 19.78
C ILE A 279 9.70 -4.14 19.67
N CYS A 280 9.13 -4.39 18.48
CA CYS A 280 8.19 -5.49 18.26
C CYS A 280 8.83 -6.87 18.43
N LYS A 281 10.10 -7.05 18.06
CA LYS A 281 10.83 -8.31 18.25
C LYS A 281 10.91 -8.76 19.72
N LYS A 282 10.95 -7.82 20.66
CA LYS A 282 10.97 -8.13 22.11
C LYS A 282 9.71 -8.85 22.59
N VAL A 283 8.62 -8.70 21.85
CA VAL A 283 7.30 -9.28 22.17
C VAL A 283 6.85 -10.31 21.11
N GLY A 284 7.78 -10.84 20.32
CA GLY A 284 7.48 -11.86 19.31
C GLY A 284 6.88 -11.34 18.01
N GLY A 285 6.91 -10.01 17.79
CA GLY A 285 6.49 -9.37 16.54
C GLY A 285 7.65 -9.10 15.58
N GLY A 286 7.39 -8.23 14.58
CA GLY A 286 8.40 -7.86 13.59
C GLY A 286 7.91 -6.77 12.65
N GLY A 287 8.72 -6.46 11.64
CA GLY A 287 8.43 -5.45 10.61
C GLY A 287 9.66 -4.67 10.20
N HIS A 288 9.43 -3.45 9.74
CA HIS A 288 10.49 -2.53 9.31
C HIS A 288 10.88 -1.55 10.41
N VAL A 289 12.04 -0.90 10.25
CA VAL A 289 12.61 0.06 11.20
C VAL A 289 11.61 1.18 11.58
N ARG A 290 10.77 1.64 10.64
CA ARG A 290 9.80 2.73 10.87
C ARG A 290 8.38 2.26 11.12
N ALA A 291 8.05 1.01 10.82
CA ALA A 291 6.70 0.46 10.91
C ALA A 291 6.75 -1.03 11.21
N ALA A 292 6.30 -1.42 12.38
CA ALA A 292 6.30 -2.81 12.82
C ALA A 292 5.00 -3.14 13.57
N GLY A 293 4.77 -4.42 13.82
CA GLY A 293 3.60 -4.89 14.54
C GLY A 293 3.85 -6.16 15.34
N ALA A 294 2.94 -6.40 16.27
CA ALA A 294 2.87 -7.62 17.07
C ALA A 294 1.40 -8.01 17.29
N SER A 295 1.17 -9.24 17.67
CA SER A 295 -0.17 -9.73 18.04
C SER A 295 -0.10 -10.44 19.39
N PHE A 296 -1.11 -10.20 20.21
CA PHE A 296 -1.23 -10.80 21.53
C PHE A 296 -2.55 -11.57 21.66
N THR A 297 -2.49 -12.70 22.32
CA THR A 297 -3.67 -13.50 22.70
C THR A 297 -4.16 -13.18 24.12
N CYS A 298 -3.41 -12.33 24.84
CA CYS A 298 -3.79 -11.80 26.16
C CYS A 298 -4.67 -10.54 26.03
N GLY A 299 -5.26 -10.12 27.15
CA GLY A 299 -6.14 -8.94 27.18
C GLY A 299 -5.39 -7.63 26.88
N MET A 300 -6.16 -6.60 26.53
CA MET A 300 -5.66 -5.27 26.13
C MET A 300 -4.70 -4.65 27.15
N ALA A 301 -5.01 -4.75 28.46
CA ALA A 301 -4.18 -4.15 29.51
C ALA A 301 -2.79 -4.80 29.60
N GLU A 302 -2.74 -6.13 29.45
CA GLU A 302 -1.48 -6.88 29.47
C GLU A 302 -0.65 -6.61 28.21
N ALA A 303 -1.30 -6.60 27.03
CA ALA A 303 -0.65 -6.25 25.77
C ALA A 303 -0.07 -4.83 25.79
N LYS A 304 -0.83 -3.86 26.32
CA LYS A 304 -0.40 -2.46 26.49
C LYS A 304 0.82 -2.39 27.41
N THR A 305 0.79 -3.04 28.56
CA THR A 305 1.90 -3.05 29.51
C THR A 305 3.18 -3.63 28.91
N ALA A 306 3.07 -4.75 28.19
CA ALA A 306 4.20 -5.39 27.53
C ALA A 306 4.82 -4.49 26.44
N MET A 307 3.98 -3.86 25.62
CA MET A 307 4.44 -2.98 24.56
C MET A 307 5.07 -1.70 25.09
N LEU A 308 4.47 -1.09 26.13
CA LEU A 308 5.02 0.11 26.74
C LEU A 308 6.42 -0.17 27.32
N LYS A 309 6.57 -1.27 28.07
CA LYS A 309 7.88 -1.70 28.59
C LYS A 309 8.91 -1.88 27.48
N ALA A 310 8.54 -2.56 26.38
CA ALA A 310 9.47 -2.78 25.26
C ALA A 310 9.88 -1.47 24.58
N ALA A 311 8.96 -0.50 24.49
CA ALA A 311 9.21 0.83 23.92
C ALA A 311 10.11 1.70 24.85
N GLU A 312 9.85 1.71 26.14
CA GLU A 312 10.67 2.43 27.15
C GLU A 312 12.11 1.91 27.16
N GLU A 313 12.31 0.59 27.13
CA GLU A 313 13.64 -0.02 27.03
C GLU A 313 14.39 0.40 25.76
N GLN A 314 13.70 0.49 24.62
CA GLN A 314 14.31 0.97 23.36
C GLN A 314 14.64 2.46 23.43
N PHE A 315 13.75 3.25 24.02
CA PHE A 315 13.93 4.70 24.19
C PHE A 315 15.13 5.03 25.08
N HIS A 316 15.29 4.31 26.20
CA HIS A 316 16.43 4.51 27.09
C HIS A 316 17.75 3.97 26.51
N ALA A 317 17.71 2.93 25.67
CA ALA A 317 18.91 2.41 25.02
C ALA A 317 19.44 3.31 23.88
N ALA A 318 18.59 4.18 23.34
CA ALA A 318 18.96 5.11 22.27
C ALA A 318 19.45 6.48 22.74
N LYS A 319 19.32 6.77 24.06
CA LYS A 319 19.88 7.95 24.74
C LYS A 319 21.28 7.69 25.26
#